data_52f23ef8cd46fa7e33669e4c868e4742
#
_entry.id   52f23ef8cd46fa7e33669e4c868e4742
#
_cell.length_a   1.000
_cell.length_b   1.000
_cell.length_c   1.000
_cell.angle_alpha   90.00
_cell.angle_beta   90.00
_cell.angle_gamma   90.00
#
_symmetry.space_group_name_H-M   'P 1'
#
loop_
_entity.id
_entity.type
_entity.pdbx_description
1 polymer ?
#
loop_
_entity_poly.entity_id
_entity_poly.type
_entity_poly.pdbx_seq_one_letter_code
_entity_poly.pdbx_strand_id
1 'polypeptide(L)'
;MITLIGMGSGTPESLTAQGLAALQNAGLILGAKRLLEQLPQGCTEHRKALYQPEDVLAALAAEPEVDAALVYSGDTGFYSGAAQLLPMLRTFGISCRVLPGLSSVQLLAAAVGRSWQEWKLVSAHGCACDPVAECLTAGGKPVFFLTGGAETPASLCGRLAAAGLGDAHVLVGEELGRKEEKILFGTAQELAQKQFASLSVLLVEHLPQPPRRVPGFPDEAFHRGEVPMTKQEVRAAALAKLAVQPGDTLWDVGAGTGSVSVELALAAPRGHVYAVECDPEACGLIRQNRETFHACNLTLVEGRAPAALADLPAPDAVFIGGTKGGMEAVVDTVLARNPNARICISAIALETLSAAVAALTAHGLAAEVTQIAVSRTRPAGRLHLLMANNPIFLITGERK
;
A
#
# COMPACT_ATOMS: atom_id res chain seq x y z
N MET A 1 3.48 35.34 -22.04
CA MET A 1 3.71 33.86 -22.01
C MET A 1 4.21 33.43 -20.65
N ILE A 2 3.90 32.19 -20.18
CA ILE A 2 4.50 31.64 -18.95
C ILE A 2 5.39 30.43 -19.26
N THR A 3 6.58 30.35 -18.61
CA THR A 3 7.48 29.19 -18.68
C THR A 3 7.55 28.51 -17.32
N LEU A 4 7.18 27.23 -17.24
CA LEU A 4 7.31 26.39 -16.06
C LEU A 4 8.68 25.73 -16.09
N ILE A 5 9.48 25.87 -15.03
CA ILE A 5 10.90 25.50 -15.03
C ILE A 5 11.19 24.58 -13.83
N GLY A 6 11.74 23.40 -14.10
CA GLY A 6 12.31 22.52 -13.10
C GLY A 6 13.71 23.00 -12.68
N MET A 7 13.89 23.28 -11.38
CA MET A 7 15.12 23.82 -10.80
C MET A 7 16.16 22.76 -10.40
N GLY A 8 15.87 21.48 -10.67
CA GLY A 8 16.74 20.39 -10.21
C GLY A 8 16.89 20.37 -8.70
N SER A 9 18.13 20.23 -8.20
CA SER A 9 18.45 20.32 -6.75
C SER A 9 18.25 21.71 -6.17
N GLY A 10 17.98 22.71 -7.04
CA GLY A 10 17.93 24.13 -6.66
C GLY A 10 19.29 24.83 -6.73
N THR A 11 20.34 24.15 -7.21
CA THR A 11 21.63 24.77 -7.46
C THR A 11 21.72 25.23 -8.93
N PRO A 12 22.49 26.28 -9.24
CA PRO A 12 22.66 26.74 -10.62
C PRO A 12 23.18 25.65 -11.56
N GLU A 13 24.02 24.75 -11.08
CA GLU A 13 24.64 23.65 -11.84
C GLU A 13 23.61 22.58 -12.24
N SER A 14 22.49 22.49 -11.51
CA SER A 14 21.42 21.53 -11.80
C SER A 14 20.37 22.06 -12.79
N LEU A 15 20.44 23.35 -13.15
CA LEU A 15 19.57 23.95 -14.16
C LEU A 15 19.98 23.53 -15.58
N THR A 16 18.98 23.28 -16.42
CA THR A 16 19.25 23.17 -17.85
C THR A 16 19.63 24.55 -18.45
N ALA A 17 20.45 24.56 -19.50
CA ALA A 17 20.80 25.79 -20.17
C ALA A 17 19.54 26.57 -20.64
N GLN A 18 18.50 25.85 -21.08
CA GLN A 18 17.24 26.46 -21.49
C GLN A 18 16.47 27.04 -20.27
N GLY A 19 16.52 26.37 -19.13
CA GLY A 19 15.92 26.86 -17.88
C GLY A 19 16.58 28.14 -17.41
N LEU A 20 17.92 28.17 -17.41
CA LEU A 20 18.69 29.37 -17.07
C LEU A 20 18.36 30.56 -17.97
N ALA A 21 18.37 30.33 -19.29
CA ALA A 21 18.04 31.40 -20.24
C ALA A 21 16.60 31.91 -20.08
N ALA A 22 15.64 31.02 -19.81
CA ALA A 22 14.25 31.40 -19.57
C ALA A 22 14.09 32.22 -18.27
N LEU A 23 14.82 31.89 -17.21
CA LEU A 23 14.84 32.67 -15.96
C LEU A 23 15.43 34.06 -16.14
N GLN A 24 16.53 34.16 -16.88
CA GLN A 24 17.20 35.45 -17.13
C GLN A 24 16.38 36.39 -18.02
N ASN A 25 15.55 35.84 -18.91
CA ASN A 25 14.70 36.64 -19.82
C ASN A 25 13.29 36.91 -19.23
N ALA A 26 12.93 36.29 -18.09
CA ALA A 26 11.63 36.53 -17.49
C ALA A 26 11.53 37.90 -16.84
N GLY A 27 10.42 38.62 -17.09
CA GLY A 27 10.10 39.88 -16.41
C GLY A 27 9.49 39.69 -15.03
N LEU A 28 8.90 38.52 -14.76
CA LEU A 28 8.32 38.15 -13.47
C LEU A 28 8.69 36.68 -13.16
N ILE A 29 9.16 36.43 -11.93
CA ILE A 29 9.45 35.06 -11.47
C ILE A 29 8.54 34.72 -10.28
N LEU A 30 7.84 33.59 -10.41
CA LEU A 30 6.93 33.01 -9.42
C LEU A 30 7.53 31.71 -8.86
N GLY A 31 7.21 31.37 -7.62
CA GLY A 31 7.63 30.10 -7.03
C GLY A 31 7.61 30.11 -5.52
N ALA A 32 7.95 28.98 -4.92
CA ALA A 32 8.13 28.90 -3.46
C ALA A 32 9.28 29.79 -3.01
N LYS A 33 9.14 30.47 -1.86
CA LYS A 33 10.13 31.40 -1.31
C LYS A 33 11.55 30.83 -1.34
N ARG A 34 11.72 29.59 -0.89
CA ARG A 34 13.01 28.88 -0.87
C ARG A 34 13.69 28.80 -2.27
N LEU A 35 12.89 28.61 -3.33
CA LEU A 35 13.44 28.53 -4.71
C LEU A 35 13.81 29.92 -5.24
N LEU A 36 13.03 30.94 -4.88
CA LEU A 36 13.31 32.33 -5.27
C LEU A 36 14.61 32.87 -4.65
N GLU A 37 14.97 32.40 -3.45
CA GLU A 37 16.23 32.72 -2.77
C GLU A 37 17.45 32.05 -3.42
N GLN A 38 17.24 31.00 -4.21
CA GLN A 38 18.30 30.21 -4.88
C GLN A 38 18.45 30.52 -6.37
N LEU A 39 17.78 31.56 -6.86
CA LEU A 39 17.86 31.93 -8.27
C LEU A 39 19.28 32.36 -8.65
N PRO A 40 19.78 31.97 -9.86
CA PRO A 40 21.08 32.40 -10.34
C PRO A 40 21.14 33.90 -10.56
N GLN A 41 22.37 34.43 -10.64
CA GLN A 41 22.60 35.84 -10.94
C GLN A 41 22.05 36.22 -12.34
N GLY A 42 21.64 37.47 -12.48
CA GLY A 42 21.10 38.00 -13.75
C GLY A 42 19.60 37.77 -13.92
N CYS A 43 18.90 37.19 -12.97
CA CYS A 43 17.45 37.11 -12.97
C CYS A 43 16.81 38.42 -12.45
N THR A 44 15.60 38.74 -12.89
CA THR A 44 14.83 39.89 -12.40
C THR A 44 14.64 39.91 -10.90
N GLU A 45 14.58 41.10 -10.30
CA GLU A 45 14.20 41.29 -8.89
C GLU A 45 12.67 41.28 -8.70
N HIS A 46 11.89 41.30 -9.78
CA HIS A 46 10.44 41.18 -9.74
C HIS A 46 10.03 39.73 -9.47
N ARG A 47 9.95 39.37 -8.19
CA ARG A 47 9.73 38.00 -7.71
C ARG A 47 8.53 37.98 -6.78
N LYS A 48 7.65 36.99 -6.92
CA LYS A 48 6.50 36.77 -6.03
C LYS A 48 6.49 35.35 -5.49
N ALA A 49 6.41 35.20 -4.17
CA ALA A 49 6.39 33.90 -3.49
C ALA A 49 4.99 33.27 -3.61
N LEU A 50 4.59 32.94 -4.83
CA LEU A 50 3.31 32.34 -5.20
C LEU A 50 3.54 31.04 -5.96
N TYR A 51 2.87 29.98 -5.58
CA TYR A 51 3.00 28.66 -6.20
C TYR A 51 1.67 27.89 -6.28
N GLN A 52 0.62 28.35 -5.57
CA GLN A 52 -0.71 27.79 -5.70
C GLN A 52 -1.31 28.19 -7.04
N PRO A 53 -1.99 27.29 -7.76
CA PRO A 53 -2.49 27.54 -9.10
C PRO A 53 -3.36 28.81 -9.22
N GLU A 54 -4.25 29.06 -8.28
CA GLU A 54 -5.16 30.19 -8.26
C GLU A 54 -4.41 31.52 -8.11
N ASP A 55 -3.43 31.56 -7.20
CA ASP A 55 -2.60 32.75 -6.96
C ASP A 55 -1.71 33.06 -8.17
N VAL A 56 -1.16 32.02 -8.82
CA VAL A 56 -0.38 32.14 -10.04
C VAL A 56 -1.23 32.73 -11.17
N LEU A 57 -2.44 32.22 -11.38
CA LEU A 57 -3.35 32.75 -12.40
C LEU A 57 -3.72 34.20 -12.14
N ALA A 58 -4.00 34.56 -10.88
CA ALA A 58 -4.29 35.95 -10.50
C ALA A 58 -3.10 36.87 -10.76
N ALA A 59 -1.88 36.42 -10.47
CA ALA A 59 -0.66 37.20 -10.73
C ALA A 59 -0.43 37.40 -12.24
N LEU A 60 -0.67 36.37 -13.08
CA LEU A 60 -0.57 36.45 -14.53
C LEU A 60 -1.62 37.39 -15.13
N ALA A 61 -2.85 37.35 -14.62
CA ALA A 61 -3.93 38.23 -15.05
C ALA A 61 -3.67 39.71 -14.71
N ALA A 62 -2.96 39.98 -13.60
CA ALA A 62 -2.59 41.32 -13.21
C ALA A 62 -1.47 41.94 -14.10
N GLU A 63 -0.68 41.10 -14.76
CA GLU A 63 0.46 41.52 -15.58
C GLU A 63 0.51 40.77 -16.94
N PRO A 64 -0.52 40.93 -17.79
CA PRO A 64 -0.71 40.08 -18.98
C PRO A 64 0.39 40.26 -20.06
N GLU A 65 1.05 41.39 -20.08
CA GLU A 65 2.12 41.69 -21.08
C GLU A 65 3.51 41.21 -20.61
N VAL A 66 3.65 40.74 -19.37
CA VAL A 66 4.93 40.32 -18.82
C VAL A 66 5.17 38.85 -19.07
N ASP A 67 6.34 38.51 -19.64
CA ASP A 67 6.77 37.12 -19.72
C ASP A 67 7.14 36.62 -18.32
N ALA A 68 6.45 35.58 -17.87
CA ALA A 68 6.61 35.04 -16.54
C ALA A 68 7.33 33.69 -16.54
N ALA A 69 8.13 33.43 -15.51
CA ALA A 69 8.66 32.11 -15.19
C ALA A 69 8.09 31.62 -13.85
N LEU A 70 7.70 30.34 -13.78
CA LEU A 70 7.30 29.69 -12.55
C LEU A 70 8.24 28.53 -12.25
N VAL A 71 8.90 28.59 -11.08
CA VAL A 71 9.93 27.63 -10.71
C VAL A 71 9.37 26.54 -9.78
N TYR A 72 9.76 25.30 -10.07
CA TYR A 72 9.46 24.11 -9.28
C TYR A 72 10.74 23.41 -8.83
N SER A 73 10.71 22.79 -7.66
CA SER A 73 11.79 21.92 -7.19
C SER A 73 11.87 20.66 -8.04
N GLY A 74 13.05 20.17 -8.33
CA GLY A 74 13.22 18.94 -9.11
C GLY A 74 12.81 19.10 -10.56
N ASP A 75 12.05 18.13 -11.05
CA ASP A 75 11.51 18.09 -12.42
C ASP A 75 10.03 18.48 -12.43
N THR A 76 9.61 19.18 -13.49
CA THR A 76 8.23 19.64 -13.68
C THR A 76 7.22 18.49 -13.90
N GLY A 77 7.68 17.32 -14.33
CA GLY A 77 6.85 16.14 -14.59
C GLY A 77 6.87 15.10 -13.47
N PHE A 78 7.73 15.26 -12.45
CA PHE A 78 7.89 14.27 -11.39
C PHE A 78 7.23 14.74 -10.07
N TYR A 79 5.98 14.34 -9.84
CA TYR A 79 5.18 14.71 -8.65
C TYR A 79 5.18 16.23 -8.35
N SER A 80 5.17 17.02 -9.39
CA SER A 80 5.25 18.48 -9.32
C SER A 80 3.87 19.14 -9.32
N GLY A 81 3.75 20.28 -8.66
CA GLY A 81 2.57 21.16 -8.71
C GLY A 81 2.23 21.65 -10.13
N ALA A 82 3.15 21.54 -11.09
CA ALA A 82 2.90 21.83 -12.49
C ALA A 82 1.74 21.01 -13.07
N ALA A 83 1.55 19.77 -12.59
CA ALA A 83 0.45 18.90 -13.01
C ALA A 83 -0.94 19.48 -12.69
N GLN A 84 -1.08 20.27 -11.64
CA GLN A 84 -2.33 20.94 -11.28
C GLN A 84 -2.53 22.24 -12.08
N LEU A 85 -1.48 23.00 -12.32
CA LEU A 85 -1.55 24.28 -13.01
C LEU A 85 -1.76 24.15 -14.53
N LEU A 86 -1.11 23.19 -15.17
CA LEU A 86 -1.15 23.02 -16.63
C LEU A 86 -2.57 22.90 -17.23
N PRO A 87 -3.51 22.12 -16.66
CA PRO A 87 -4.88 22.07 -17.13
C PRO A 87 -5.57 23.44 -17.03
N MET A 88 -5.32 24.18 -15.95
CA MET A 88 -5.94 25.49 -15.73
C MET A 88 -5.42 26.51 -16.75
N LEU A 89 -4.12 26.58 -17.02
CA LEU A 89 -3.54 27.43 -18.05
C LEU A 89 -4.18 27.17 -19.43
N ARG A 90 -4.38 25.89 -19.77
CA ARG A 90 -5.06 25.50 -21.02
C ARG A 90 -6.50 25.99 -21.06
N THR A 91 -7.24 25.83 -19.96
CA THR A 91 -8.66 26.28 -19.86
C THR A 91 -8.78 27.79 -20.05
N PHE A 92 -7.83 28.56 -19.50
CA PHE A 92 -7.81 30.03 -19.64
C PHE A 92 -7.12 30.51 -20.93
N GLY A 93 -6.70 29.62 -21.83
CA GLY A 93 -6.05 29.98 -23.10
C GLY A 93 -4.67 30.64 -22.92
N ILE A 94 -4.02 30.46 -21.78
CA ILE A 94 -2.71 31.03 -21.48
C ILE A 94 -1.62 30.16 -22.12
N SER A 95 -0.84 30.76 -23.05
CA SER A 95 0.28 30.08 -23.69
C SER A 95 1.36 29.76 -22.66
N CYS A 96 1.76 28.50 -22.58
CA CYS A 96 2.79 28.04 -21.65
C CYS A 96 3.84 27.15 -22.32
N ARG A 97 5.06 27.24 -21.81
CA ARG A 97 6.19 26.35 -22.12
C ARG A 97 6.60 25.60 -20.85
N VAL A 98 6.96 24.33 -20.97
CA VAL A 98 7.43 23.51 -19.84
C VAL A 98 8.87 23.08 -20.12
N LEU A 99 9.75 23.35 -19.15
CA LEU A 99 11.15 22.97 -19.19
C LEU A 99 11.45 21.97 -18.08
N PRO A 100 12.07 20.82 -18.37
CA PRO A 100 12.39 19.79 -17.39
C PRO A 100 13.51 20.25 -16.45
N GLY A 101 13.63 19.58 -15.32
CA GLY A 101 14.74 19.65 -14.39
C GLY A 101 15.21 18.27 -13.97
N LEU A 102 16.28 18.17 -13.19
CA LEU A 102 16.73 16.90 -12.60
C LEU A 102 15.84 16.52 -11.43
N SER A 103 15.19 15.36 -11.51
CA SER A 103 14.38 14.83 -10.41
C SER A 103 15.27 14.21 -9.33
N SER A 104 14.74 14.12 -8.10
CA SER A 104 15.44 13.47 -7.00
C SER A 104 15.72 11.98 -7.23
N VAL A 105 14.90 11.29 -8.02
CA VAL A 105 15.17 9.88 -8.40
C VAL A 105 16.39 9.78 -9.29
N GLN A 106 16.56 10.70 -10.24
CA GLN A 106 17.75 10.75 -11.12
C GLN A 106 19.01 11.10 -10.33
N LEU A 107 18.91 12.07 -9.41
CA LEU A 107 20.03 12.47 -8.55
C LEU A 107 20.44 11.30 -7.64
N LEU A 108 19.48 10.60 -7.00
CA LEU A 108 19.81 9.44 -6.19
C LEU A 108 20.46 8.33 -7.01
N ALA A 109 19.89 8.01 -8.16
CA ALA A 109 20.42 6.98 -9.06
C ALA A 109 21.85 7.28 -9.51
N ALA A 110 22.14 8.53 -9.85
CA ALA A 110 23.49 8.99 -10.18
C ALA A 110 24.45 8.90 -8.99
N ALA A 111 24.05 9.36 -7.82
CA ALA A 111 24.87 9.33 -6.60
C ALA A 111 25.27 7.91 -6.18
N VAL A 112 24.41 6.90 -6.44
CA VAL A 112 24.68 5.50 -6.12
C VAL A 112 25.18 4.69 -7.32
N GLY A 113 25.33 5.29 -8.49
CA GLY A 113 25.82 4.63 -9.71
C GLY A 113 24.89 3.52 -10.23
N ARG A 114 23.57 3.69 -10.14
CA ARG A 114 22.57 2.65 -10.46
C ARG A 114 21.50 3.16 -11.41
N SER A 115 20.92 2.26 -12.23
CA SER A 115 19.74 2.56 -13.04
C SER A 115 18.48 2.57 -12.18
N TRP A 116 17.58 3.52 -12.42
CA TRP A 116 16.29 3.63 -11.75
C TRP A 116 15.10 3.10 -12.57
N GLN A 117 15.34 2.55 -13.75
CA GLN A 117 14.30 2.06 -14.67
C GLN A 117 13.41 0.98 -14.04
N GLU A 118 13.99 0.13 -13.18
CA GLU A 118 13.27 -0.94 -12.49
C GLU A 118 12.71 -0.52 -11.13
N TRP A 119 12.91 0.72 -10.69
CA TRP A 119 12.38 1.18 -9.42
C TRP A 119 10.89 1.48 -9.54
N LYS A 120 10.12 1.08 -8.54
CA LYS A 120 8.75 1.54 -8.36
C LYS A 120 8.82 2.93 -7.71
N LEU A 121 8.21 3.92 -8.37
CA LEU A 121 8.24 5.31 -7.90
C LEU A 121 6.95 5.62 -7.13
N VAL A 122 7.09 6.15 -5.92
CA VAL A 122 5.98 6.49 -5.02
C VAL A 122 6.20 7.88 -4.45
N SER A 123 5.15 8.70 -4.40
CA SER A 123 5.17 9.95 -3.68
C SER A 123 4.56 9.77 -2.29
N ALA A 124 5.32 10.15 -1.27
CA ALA A 124 4.88 10.37 0.09
C ALA A 124 4.97 11.87 0.46
N HIS A 125 5.27 12.74 -0.53
CA HIS A 125 5.39 14.17 -0.33
C HIS A 125 4.02 14.86 -0.40
N GLY A 126 3.52 15.32 0.73
CA GLY A 126 2.24 16.04 0.80
C GLY A 126 0.98 15.20 0.56
N CYS A 127 1.10 13.87 0.56
CA CYS A 127 -0.01 12.94 0.42
C CYS A 127 0.15 11.74 1.35
N ALA A 128 -0.97 11.14 1.74
CA ALA A 128 -0.95 9.90 2.52
C ALA A 128 -0.33 8.77 1.69
N CYS A 129 0.61 8.03 2.30
CA CYS A 129 1.29 6.91 1.68
C CYS A 129 1.28 5.72 2.63
N ASP A 130 0.98 4.53 2.12
CA ASP A 130 1.19 3.28 2.85
C ASP A 130 2.46 2.59 2.34
N PRO A 131 3.61 2.74 3.01
CA PRO A 131 4.87 2.18 2.55
C PRO A 131 4.86 0.65 2.54
N VAL A 132 4.07 0.00 3.42
CA VAL A 132 3.96 -1.46 3.49
C VAL A 132 3.25 -1.98 2.24
N ALA A 133 2.07 -1.42 1.91
CA ALA A 133 1.33 -1.79 0.72
C ALA A 133 2.13 -1.51 -0.57
N GLU A 134 2.85 -0.38 -0.62
CA GLU A 134 3.68 -0.06 -1.78
C GLU A 134 4.84 -1.03 -1.95
N CYS A 135 5.48 -1.47 -0.86
CA CYS A 135 6.52 -2.49 -0.88
C CYS A 135 5.98 -3.86 -1.26
N LEU A 136 4.87 -4.31 -0.66
CA LEU A 136 4.25 -5.61 -0.95
C LEU A 136 3.78 -5.72 -2.41
N THR A 137 3.36 -4.60 -3.02
CA THR A 137 2.90 -4.56 -4.42
C THR A 137 4.01 -4.33 -5.44
N ALA A 138 5.25 -4.14 -5.00
CA ALA A 138 6.38 -3.84 -5.88
C ALA A 138 6.85 -5.04 -6.72
N GLY A 139 6.46 -6.27 -6.34
CA GLY A 139 6.89 -7.49 -7.06
C GLY A 139 8.40 -7.73 -6.99
N GLY A 140 9.04 -7.35 -5.86
CA GLY A 140 10.47 -7.48 -5.62
C GLY A 140 11.34 -6.38 -6.21
N LYS A 141 10.74 -5.40 -6.89
CA LYS A 141 11.45 -4.22 -7.37
C LYS A 141 11.79 -3.29 -6.21
N PRO A 142 12.93 -2.57 -6.27
CA PRO A 142 13.19 -1.49 -5.34
C PRO A 142 12.08 -0.44 -5.37
N VAL A 143 11.73 0.11 -4.21
CA VAL A 143 10.69 1.15 -4.10
C VAL A 143 11.32 2.46 -3.69
N PHE A 144 11.26 3.43 -4.59
CA PHE A 144 11.67 4.80 -4.33
C PHE A 144 10.51 5.61 -3.76
N PHE A 145 10.74 6.29 -2.63
CA PHE A 145 9.78 7.21 -2.03
C PHE A 145 10.31 8.64 -2.07
N LEU A 146 9.53 9.52 -2.69
CA LEU A 146 9.70 10.96 -2.55
C LEU A 146 9.10 11.37 -1.20
N THR A 147 9.94 11.76 -0.25
CA THR A 147 9.53 12.09 1.12
C THR A 147 9.29 13.59 1.32
N GLY A 148 8.55 13.96 2.37
CA GLY A 148 8.33 15.37 2.74
C GLY A 148 7.20 15.58 3.73
N GLY A 149 7.25 16.68 4.47
CA GLY A 149 6.28 16.96 5.52
C GLY A 149 6.37 15.95 6.67
N ALA A 150 5.24 15.34 7.03
CA ALA A 150 5.19 14.31 8.07
C ALA A 150 5.77 12.95 7.61
N GLU A 151 5.82 12.71 6.30
CA GLU A 151 6.32 11.48 5.69
C GLU A 151 7.84 11.55 5.48
N THR A 152 8.57 11.47 6.60
CA THR A 152 10.05 11.46 6.63
C THR A 152 10.58 10.04 6.37
N PRO A 153 11.88 9.88 5.97
CA PRO A 153 12.48 8.55 5.89
C PRO A 153 12.35 7.74 7.18
N ALA A 154 12.52 8.37 8.36
CA ALA A 154 12.35 7.70 9.64
C ALA A 154 10.92 7.21 9.88
N SER A 155 9.90 8.03 9.56
CA SER A 155 8.48 7.65 9.67
C SER A 155 8.15 6.46 8.79
N LEU A 156 8.58 6.46 7.51
CA LEU A 156 8.36 5.36 6.58
C LEU A 156 9.06 4.08 7.06
N CYS A 157 10.33 4.18 7.47
CA CYS A 157 11.10 3.07 8.04
C CYS A 157 10.44 2.49 9.30
N GLY A 158 9.94 3.34 10.20
CA GLY A 158 9.24 2.92 11.41
C GLY A 158 7.98 2.10 11.10
N ARG A 159 7.19 2.50 10.10
CA ARG A 159 6.00 1.74 9.66
C ARG A 159 6.39 0.42 9.01
N LEU A 160 7.45 0.37 8.22
CA LEU A 160 7.98 -0.87 7.65
C LEU A 160 8.44 -1.82 8.76
N ALA A 161 9.20 -1.33 9.74
CA ALA A 161 9.67 -2.13 10.86
C ALA A 161 8.51 -2.69 11.71
N ALA A 162 7.51 -1.85 12.03
CA ALA A 162 6.32 -2.27 12.78
C ALA A 162 5.50 -3.34 12.05
N ALA A 163 5.53 -3.36 10.71
CA ALA A 163 4.89 -4.37 9.88
C ALA A 163 5.71 -5.67 9.71
N GLY A 164 6.91 -5.78 10.31
CA GLY A 164 7.77 -6.94 10.17
C GLY A 164 8.74 -6.88 8.97
N LEU A 165 8.90 -5.70 8.35
CA LEU A 165 9.87 -5.44 7.29
C LEU A 165 11.10 -4.67 7.83
N GLY A 166 11.44 -4.86 9.11
CA GLY A 166 12.54 -4.16 9.77
C GLY A 166 13.91 -4.44 9.16
N ASP A 167 14.12 -5.63 8.63
CA ASP A 167 15.37 -6.08 7.99
C ASP A 167 15.49 -5.65 6.51
N ALA A 168 14.47 -5.01 5.94
CA ALA A 168 14.54 -4.49 4.57
C ALA A 168 15.72 -3.51 4.44
N HIS A 169 16.51 -3.65 3.38
CA HIS A 169 17.61 -2.75 3.11
C HIS A 169 17.07 -1.40 2.64
N VAL A 170 17.61 -0.35 3.22
CA VAL A 170 17.18 1.00 2.96
C VAL A 170 18.36 1.90 2.66
N LEU A 171 18.18 2.75 1.68
CA LEU A 171 19.10 3.79 1.29
C LEU A 171 18.38 5.13 1.37
N VAL A 172 18.98 6.10 2.06
CA VAL A 172 18.46 7.47 2.17
C VAL A 172 19.44 8.42 1.51
N GLY A 173 18.94 9.23 0.57
CA GLY A 173 19.67 10.34 -0.01
C GLY A 173 19.20 11.65 0.61
N GLU A 174 20.12 12.42 1.19
CA GLU A 174 19.87 13.75 1.75
C GLU A 174 20.56 14.81 0.91
N GLU A 175 19.92 15.96 0.74
CA GLU A 175 20.43 17.14 0.06
C GLU A 175 21.10 16.85 -1.29
N LEU A 176 20.49 15.93 -2.07
CA LEU A 176 21.06 15.42 -3.32
C LEU A 176 21.37 16.55 -4.32
N GLY A 177 22.57 16.47 -4.93
CA GLY A 177 23.08 17.48 -5.86
C GLY A 177 23.50 18.79 -5.20
N ARG A 178 23.72 18.80 -3.86
CA ARG A 178 24.18 19.95 -3.09
C ARG A 178 25.49 19.63 -2.38
N LYS A 179 26.12 20.64 -1.78
CA LYS A 179 27.38 20.48 -1.05
C LYS A 179 27.25 19.56 0.18
N GLU A 180 26.07 19.57 0.77
CA GLU A 180 25.70 18.78 1.96
C GLU A 180 25.18 17.38 1.62
N GLU A 181 25.30 16.94 0.37
CA GLU A 181 24.85 15.62 -0.08
C GLU A 181 25.38 14.49 0.80
N LYS A 182 24.47 13.63 1.25
CA LYS A 182 24.80 12.43 2.01
C LYS A 182 23.98 11.24 1.53
N ILE A 183 24.63 10.09 1.48
CA ILE A 183 23.97 8.81 1.23
C ILE A 183 24.17 7.93 2.48
N LEU A 184 23.06 7.50 3.07
CA LEU A 184 23.05 6.64 4.25
C LEU A 184 22.47 5.29 3.87
N PHE A 185 23.10 4.23 4.40
CA PHE A 185 22.66 2.85 4.23
C PHE A 185 22.31 2.25 5.59
N GLY A 186 21.39 1.33 5.63
CA GLY A 186 21.02 0.57 6.82
C GLY A 186 19.78 -0.27 6.59
N THR A 187 19.27 -0.86 7.66
CA THR A 187 17.97 -1.53 7.67
C THR A 187 16.85 -0.55 8.01
N ALA A 188 15.60 -0.89 7.68
CA ALA A 188 14.45 -0.08 8.06
C ALA A 188 14.38 0.12 9.59
N GLN A 189 14.70 -0.94 10.37
CA GLN A 189 14.75 -0.87 11.84
C GLN A 189 15.79 0.12 12.35
N GLU A 190 16.99 0.15 11.77
CA GLU A 190 18.08 1.05 12.17
C GLU A 190 17.78 2.49 11.78
N LEU A 191 17.27 2.72 10.59
CA LEU A 191 17.01 4.05 10.04
C LEU A 191 15.75 4.70 10.62
N ALA A 192 14.81 3.92 11.15
CA ALA A 192 13.64 4.42 11.87
C ALA A 192 14.00 5.29 13.10
N GLN A 193 15.19 5.09 13.67
CA GLN A 193 15.67 5.80 14.87
C GLN A 193 16.54 7.03 14.56
N LYS A 194 16.76 7.32 13.27
CA LYS A 194 17.62 8.44 12.85
C LYS A 194 16.81 9.70 12.52
N GLN A 195 17.49 10.82 12.54
CA GLN A 195 16.97 12.09 12.02
C GLN A 195 17.59 12.37 10.65
N PHE A 196 16.80 12.94 9.76
CA PHE A 196 17.17 13.22 8.39
C PHE A 196 16.89 14.68 8.04
N ALA A 197 17.64 15.20 7.06
CA ALA A 197 17.39 16.51 6.50
C ALA A 197 15.98 16.57 5.85
N SER A 198 15.41 17.77 5.76
CA SER A 198 14.07 17.96 5.17
C SER A 198 14.00 17.60 3.68
N LEU A 199 15.13 17.76 2.96
CA LEU A 199 15.26 17.35 1.56
C LEU A 199 15.88 15.97 1.49
N SER A 200 15.06 14.95 1.70
CA SER A 200 15.50 13.55 1.68
C SER A 200 14.63 12.73 0.74
N VAL A 201 15.15 11.60 0.30
CA VAL A 201 14.44 10.55 -0.42
C VAL A 201 14.85 9.19 0.11
N LEU A 202 14.00 8.20 -0.09
CA LEU A 202 14.18 6.85 0.44
C LEU A 202 14.10 5.83 -0.70
N LEU A 203 15.01 4.86 -0.72
CA LEU A 203 14.94 3.67 -1.57
C LEU A 203 14.91 2.44 -0.67
N VAL A 204 13.88 1.61 -0.81
CA VAL A 204 13.73 0.34 -0.07
C VAL A 204 14.00 -0.81 -1.01
N GLU A 205 14.85 -1.76 -0.58
CA GLU A 205 15.33 -2.86 -1.40
C GLU A 205 15.28 -4.19 -0.65
N HIS A 206 15.56 -5.28 -1.37
CA HIS A 206 15.59 -6.64 -0.82
C HIS A 206 14.32 -7.00 -0.06
N LEU A 207 13.19 -6.56 -0.62
CA LEU A 207 11.88 -6.85 -0.07
C LEU A 207 11.56 -8.33 -0.19
N PRO A 208 11.00 -8.96 0.85
CA PRO A 208 10.53 -10.33 0.75
C PRO A 208 9.47 -10.45 -0.34
N GLN A 209 9.61 -11.46 -1.16
CA GLN A 209 8.61 -11.77 -2.17
C GLN A 209 7.75 -12.92 -1.67
N PRO A 210 6.43 -12.75 -1.57
CA PRO A 210 5.57 -13.89 -1.33
C PRO A 210 5.74 -14.89 -2.49
N PRO A 211 5.76 -16.20 -2.21
CA PRO A 211 6.03 -17.23 -3.21
C PRO A 211 5.03 -17.21 -4.38
N ARG A 212 3.82 -16.74 -4.13
CA ARG A 212 2.77 -16.43 -5.14
C ARG A 212 1.62 -15.65 -4.51
N ARG A 213 0.77 -15.05 -5.35
CA ARG A 213 -0.44 -14.32 -4.89
C ARG A 213 -1.76 -15.06 -5.20
N VAL A 214 -1.67 -16.18 -5.89
CA VAL A 214 -2.85 -16.98 -6.25
C VAL A 214 -3.21 -17.89 -5.07
N PRO A 215 -4.47 -17.93 -4.62
CA PRO A 215 -4.93 -18.79 -3.53
C PRO A 215 -4.69 -20.29 -3.76
N GLY A 216 -4.71 -21.06 -2.69
CA GLY A 216 -4.59 -22.52 -2.71
C GLY A 216 -3.15 -23.00 -2.55
N PHE A 217 -2.41 -22.46 -1.59
CA PHE A 217 -1.13 -23.02 -1.18
C PHE A 217 -1.30 -24.47 -0.68
N PRO A 218 -0.32 -25.37 -0.90
CA PRO A 218 -0.33 -26.71 -0.32
C PRO A 218 -0.49 -26.66 1.20
N ASP A 219 -1.20 -27.63 1.76
CA ASP A 219 -1.42 -27.70 3.22
C ASP A 219 -0.10 -27.82 3.98
N GLU A 220 0.88 -28.47 3.38
CA GLU A 220 2.22 -28.71 3.92
C GLU A 220 3.08 -27.43 4.02
N ALA A 221 2.69 -26.37 3.33
CA ALA A 221 3.37 -25.07 3.41
C ALA A 221 3.08 -24.32 4.72
N PHE A 222 2.06 -24.74 5.48
CA PHE A 222 1.64 -24.11 6.72
C PHE A 222 2.11 -24.86 7.95
N HIS A 223 2.52 -24.14 9.00
CA HIS A 223 2.65 -24.68 10.34
C HIS A 223 1.24 -24.97 10.91
N ARG A 224 1.00 -26.16 11.43
CA ARG A 224 -0.38 -26.57 11.80
C ARG A 224 -0.51 -27.39 13.08
N GLY A 225 0.35 -27.85 13.83
CA GLY A 225 0.15 -28.66 15.04
C GLY A 225 -1.12 -29.56 14.99
N GLU A 226 -1.83 -29.66 16.10
CA GLU A 226 -3.07 -30.42 16.22
C GLU A 226 -4.33 -29.57 15.91
N VAL A 227 -4.15 -28.27 15.62
CA VAL A 227 -5.25 -27.33 15.33
C VAL A 227 -5.87 -27.67 13.97
N PRO A 228 -7.21 -27.75 13.88
CA PRO A 228 -7.89 -27.94 12.60
C PRO A 228 -7.52 -26.85 11.59
N MET A 229 -7.28 -27.25 10.34
CA MET A 229 -6.90 -26.35 9.26
C MET A 229 -7.82 -26.53 8.06
N THR A 230 -8.35 -25.44 7.53
CA THR A 230 -9.08 -25.40 6.25
C THR A 230 -8.16 -25.86 5.13
N LYS A 231 -8.58 -26.86 4.35
CA LYS A 231 -7.75 -27.50 3.32
C LYS A 231 -7.63 -26.65 2.06
N GLN A 232 -6.57 -26.89 1.29
CA GLN A 232 -6.16 -26.11 0.11
C GLN A 232 -7.33 -25.76 -0.82
N GLU A 233 -8.11 -26.76 -1.24
CA GLU A 233 -9.20 -26.58 -2.20
C GLU A 233 -10.34 -25.74 -1.62
N VAL A 234 -10.61 -25.91 -0.32
CA VAL A 234 -11.65 -25.16 0.39
C VAL A 234 -11.19 -23.71 0.57
N ARG A 235 -9.91 -23.46 0.94
CA ARG A 235 -9.35 -22.10 1.05
C ARG A 235 -9.46 -21.37 -0.28
N ALA A 236 -9.01 -21.99 -1.38
CA ALA A 236 -9.08 -21.40 -2.70
C ALA A 236 -10.52 -21.04 -3.12
N ALA A 237 -11.46 -21.93 -2.85
CA ALA A 237 -12.87 -21.69 -3.13
C ALA A 237 -13.47 -20.59 -2.24
N ALA A 238 -13.11 -20.55 -0.95
CA ALA A 238 -13.58 -19.52 -0.02
C ALA A 238 -13.13 -18.11 -0.44
N LEU A 239 -11.86 -17.93 -0.84
CA LEU A 239 -11.37 -16.65 -1.34
C LEU A 239 -12.06 -16.23 -2.64
N ALA A 240 -12.30 -17.18 -3.55
CA ALA A 240 -13.06 -16.92 -4.78
C ALA A 240 -14.50 -16.49 -4.49
N LYS A 241 -15.18 -17.15 -3.55
CA LYS A 241 -16.55 -16.81 -3.11
C LYS A 241 -16.61 -15.45 -2.42
N LEU A 242 -15.57 -15.07 -1.67
CA LEU A 242 -15.45 -13.73 -1.07
C LEU A 242 -15.14 -12.65 -2.09
N ALA A 243 -14.73 -12.99 -3.31
CA ALA A 243 -14.35 -12.06 -4.36
C ALA A 243 -13.38 -10.96 -3.85
N VAL A 244 -12.33 -11.39 -3.12
CA VAL A 244 -11.38 -10.53 -2.41
C VAL A 244 -10.77 -9.49 -3.34
N GLN A 245 -10.79 -8.22 -2.92
CA GLN A 245 -10.21 -7.10 -3.64
C GLN A 245 -8.87 -6.67 -3.01
N PRO A 246 -7.95 -6.11 -3.79
CA PRO A 246 -6.63 -5.73 -3.29
C PRO A 246 -6.61 -4.76 -2.10
N GLY A 247 -7.64 -3.96 -1.89
CA GLY A 247 -7.74 -2.95 -0.83
C GLY A 247 -8.72 -3.29 0.30
N ASP A 248 -9.26 -4.52 0.33
CA ASP A 248 -10.28 -4.92 1.31
C ASP A 248 -9.76 -4.92 2.75
N THR A 249 -10.60 -4.48 3.66
CA THR A 249 -10.52 -4.80 5.09
C THR A 249 -11.19 -6.14 5.32
N LEU A 250 -10.44 -7.13 5.78
CA LEU A 250 -10.87 -8.51 5.87
C LEU A 250 -10.87 -9.02 7.32
N TRP A 251 -11.89 -9.75 7.71
CA TRP A 251 -11.89 -10.47 8.96
C TRP A 251 -11.88 -11.98 8.70
N ASP A 252 -11.04 -12.69 9.47
CA ASP A 252 -11.04 -14.17 9.54
C ASP A 252 -11.42 -14.56 10.96
N VAL A 253 -12.65 -14.99 11.15
CA VAL A 253 -13.24 -15.28 12.47
C VAL A 253 -13.15 -16.77 12.76
N GLY A 254 -12.43 -17.10 13.88
CA GLY A 254 -12.05 -18.47 14.18
C GLY A 254 -10.94 -18.92 13.25
N ALA A 255 -9.86 -18.15 13.21
CA ALA A 255 -8.81 -18.27 12.21
C ALA A 255 -7.99 -19.58 12.30
N GLY A 256 -8.01 -20.27 13.44
CA GLY A 256 -7.30 -21.52 13.66
C GLY A 256 -5.80 -21.38 13.38
N THR A 257 -5.28 -22.11 12.41
CA THR A 257 -3.88 -22.01 12.01
C THR A 257 -3.52 -20.71 11.29
N GLY A 258 -4.50 -19.86 10.92
CA GLY A 258 -4.31 -18.66 10.12
C GLY A 258 -4.08 -18.93 8.64
N SER A 259 -4.31 -20.15 8.16
CA SER A 259 -4.06 -20.49 6.75
C SER A 259 -4.96 -19.71 5.79
N VAL A 260 -6.23 -19.44 6.15
CA VAL A 260 -7.13 -18.57 5.39
C VAL A 260 -6.67 -17.12 5.53
N SER A 261 -6.37 -16.67 6.76
CA SER A 261 -5.89 -15.31 7.02
C SER A 261 -4.68 -14.92 6.18
N VAL A 262 -3.70 -15.84 6.06
CA VAL A 262 -2.49 -15.63 5.22
C VAL A 262 -2.86 -15.48 3.75
N GLU A 263 -3.69 -16.39 3.21
CA GLU A 263 -4.09 -16.30 1.81
C GLU A 263 -4.94 -15.05 1.52
N LEU A 264 -5.79 -14.63 2.45
CA LEU A 264 -6.51 -13.34 2.39
C LEU A 264 -5.54 -12.16 2.34
N ALA A 265 -4.52 -12.15 3.21
CA ALA A 265 -3.51 -11.08 3.25
C ALA A 265 -2.72 -10.98 1.95
N LEU A 266 -2.32 -12.10 1.37
CA LEU A 266 -1.62 -12.14 0.09
C LEU A 266 -2.51 -11.71 -1.09
N ALA A 267 -3.82 -12.01 -1.03
CA ALA A 267 -4.79 -11.59 -2.05
C ALA A 267 -5.15 -10.11 -1.96
N ALA A 268 -5.07 -9.50 -0.75
CA ALA A 268 -5.39 -8.10 -0.50
C ALA A 268 -4.14 -7.28 -0.08
N PRO A 269 -3.13 -7.12 -0.94
CA PRO A 269 -1.84 -6.53 -0.55
C PRO A 269 -1.89 -5.03 -0.21
N ARG A 270 -2.97 -4.33 -0.53
CA ARG A 270 -3.27 -2.94 -0.14
C ARG A 270 -4.34 -2.84 0.93
N GLY A 271 -4.89 -3.97 1.33
CA GLY A 271 -5.88 -4.13 2.38
C GLY A 271 -5.25 -4.62 3.68
N HIS A 272 -6.10 -4.99 4.63
CA HIS A 272 -5.65 -5.49 5.92
C HIS A 272 -6.51 -6.64 6.40
N VAL A 273 -5.89 -7.66 7.02
CA VAL A 273 -6.58 -8.84 7.57
C VAL A 273 -6.50 -8.82 9.09
N TYR A 274 -7.64 -9.02 9.73
CA TYR A 274 -7.76 -9.23 11.17
C TYR A 274 -8.12 -10.70 11.41
N ALA A 275 -7.14 -11.49 11.89
CA ALA A 275 -7.32 -12.89 12.26
C ALA A 275 -7.74 -12.98 13.72
N VAL A 276 -8.99 -13.34 13.97
CA VAL A 276 -9.57 -13.42 15.32
C VAL A 276 -9.54 -14.86 15.80
N GLU A 277 -8.81 -15.12 16.88
CA GLU A 277 -8.65 -16.47 17.45
C GLU A 277 -8.51 -16.39 18.98
N CYS A 278 -9.06 -17.36 19.67
CA CYS A 278 -9.04 -17.41 21.14
C CYS A 278 -8.21 -18.57 21.71
N ASP A 279 -7.78 -19.50 20.88
CA ASP A 279 -6.95 -20.63 21.29
C ASP A 279 -5.47 -20.21 21.28
N PRO A 280 -4.73 -20.32 22.40
CA PRO A 280 -3.33 -19.89 22.47
C PRO A 280 -2.39 -20.66 21.53
N GLU A 281 -2.63 -21.98 21.30
CA GLU A 281 -1.83 -22.78 20.35
C GLU A 281 -2.06 -22.27 18.94
N ALA A 282 -3.31 -22.07 18.54
CA ALA A 282 -3.69 -21.52 17.25
C ALA A 282 -3.12 -20.10 17.03
N CYS A 283 -3.14 -19.23 18.05
CA CYS A 283 -2.52 -17.92 18.00
C CYS A 283 -1.01 -17.99 17.73
N GLY A 284 -0.33 -18.97 18.34
CA GLY A 284 1.09 -19.24 18.06
C GLY A 284 1.35 -19.64 16.60
N LEU A 285 0.48 -20.49 16.05
CA LEU A 285 0.57 -20.93 14.65
C LEU A 285 0.30 -19.77 13.66
N ILE A 286 -0.68 -18.90 13.97
CA ILE A 286 -0.94 -17.71 13.16
C ILE A 286 0.31 -16.82 13.05
N ARG A 287 1.01 -16.58 14.16
CA ARG A 287 2.26 -15.79 14.16
C ARG A 287 3.34 -16.44 13.28
N GLN A 288 3.56 -17.76 13.43
CA GLN A 288 4.54 -18.50 12.61
C GLN A 288 4.19 -18.45 11.12
N ASN A 289 2.93 -18.68 10.76
CA ASN A 289 2.48 -18.64 9.39
C ASN A 289 2.56 -17.22 8.80
N ARG A 290 2.21 -16.18 9.59
CA ARG A 290 2.38 -14.78 9.20
C ARG A 290 3.85 -14.48 8.81
N GLU A 291 4.79 -14.92 9.63
CA GLU A 291 6.24 -14.74 9.38
C GLU A 291 6.69 -15.51 8.14
N THR A 292 6.35 -16.81 8.05
CA THR A 292 6.75 -17.69 6.94
C THR A 292 6.29 -17.16 5.58
N PHE A 293 5.11 -16.58 5.51
CA PHE A 293 4.55 -16.06 4.26
C PHE A 293 4.75 -14.55 4.08
N HIS A 294 5.45 -13.89 5.00
CA HIS A 294 5.60 -12.43 5.01
C HIS A 294 4.26 -11.70 4.85
N ALA A 295 3.21 -12.18 5.55
CA ALA A 295 1.89 -11.59 5.52
C ALA A 295 1.84 -10.34 6.42
N CYS A 296 2.58 -9.28 6.03
CA CYS A 296 2.82 -8.08 6.84
C CYS A 296 1.56 -7.27 7.13
N ASN A 297 0.53 -7.42 6.30
CA ASN A 297 -0.78 -6.80 6.44
C ASN A 297 -1.81 -7.69 7.19
N LEU A 298 -1.34 -8.63 8.01
CA LEU A 298 -2.15 -9.47 8.87
C LEU A 298 -1.92 -9.12 10.34
N THR A 299 -2.98 -8.83 11.07
CA THR A 299 -2.98 -8.62 12.52
C THR A 299 -3.73 -9.74 13.21
N LEU A 300 -3.07 -10.39 14.19
CA LEU A 300 -3.71 -11.34 15.10
C LEU A 300 -4.47 -10.57 16.19
N VAL A 301 -5.73 -10.90 16.36
CA VAL A 301 -6.60 -10.41 17.43
C VAL A 301 -6.94 -11.57 18.35
N GLU A 302 -6.29 -11.61 19.52
CA GLU A 302 -6.48 -12.67 20.49
C GLU A 302 -7.77 -12.42 21.27
N GLY A 303 -8.75 -13.27 21.08
CA GLY A 303 -10.04 -13.15 21.75
C GLY A 303 -11.15 -13.93 21.06
N ARG A 304 -12.28 -13.96 21.75
CA ARG A 304 -13.47 -14.69 21.25
C ARG A 304 -14.44 -13.73 20.56
N ALA A 305 -14.86 -14.10 19.35
CA ALA A 305 -15.94 -13.41 18.65
C ALA A 305 -17.30 -13.69 19.35
N PRO A 306 -18.27 -12.74 19.39
CA PRO A 306 -18.19 -11.43 18.73
C PRO A 306 -17.44 -10.35 19.51
N ALA A 307 -17.13 -10.54 20.80
CA ALA A 307 -16.54 -9.49 21.64
C ALA A 307 -15.23 -8.91 21.05
N ALA A 308 -14.36 -9.78 20.53
CA ALA A 308 -13.10 -9.37 19.92
C ALA A 308 -13.25 -8.60 18.57
N LEU A 309 -14.46 -8.49 18.04
CA LEU A 309 -14.75 -7.76 16.79
C LEU A 309 -15.12 -6.29 17.04
N ALA A 310 -15.40 -5.90 18.29
CA ALA A 310 -16.03 -4.63 18.64
C ALA A 310 -15.21 -3.40 18.18
N ASP A 311 -13.89 -3.45 18.33
CA ASP A 311 -13.00 -2.31 18.03
C ASP A 311 -12.32 -2.41 16.66
N LEU A 312 -12.62 -3.44 15.86
CA LEU A 312 -12.02 -3.61 14.53
C LEU A 312 -12.63 -2.64 13.52
N PRO A 313 -11.85 -2.17 12.52
CA PRO A 313 -12.40 -1.45 11.38
C PRO A 313 -13.50 -2.24 10.69
N ALA A 314 -14.50 -1.54 10.12
CA ALA A 314 -15.60 -2.18 9.39
C ALA A 314 -15.05 -3.06 8.25
N PRO A 315 -15.49 -4.33 8.13
CA PRO A 315 -14.95 -5.25 7.14
C PRO A 315 -15.64 -5.09 5.78
N ASP A 316 -14.89 -5.23 4.69
CA ASP A 316 -15.43 -5.37 3.34
C ASP A 316 -15.81 -6.81 3.03
N ALA A 317 -15.06 -7.78 3.60
CA ALA A 317 -15.39 -9.19 3.50
C ALA A 317 -14.96 -9.96 4.77
N VAL A 318 -15.71 -11.03 5.09
CA VAL A 318 -15.51 -11.82 6.29
C VAL A 318 -15.55 -13.31 5.96
N PHE A 319 -14.50 -14.02 6.34
CA PHE A 319 -14.52 -15.47 6.41
C PHE A 319 -14.84 -15.90 7.86
N ILE A 320 -15.74 -16.86 8.02
CA ILE A 320 -16.09 -17.43 9.33
C ILE A 320 -15.78 -18.93 9.30
N GLY A 321 -14.65 -19.30 9.94
CA GLY A 321 -14.18 -20.68 10.04
C GLY A 321 -14.73 -21.43 11.24
N GLY A 322 -15.07 -20.69 12.31
CA GLY A 322 -15.66 -21.28 13.53
C GLY A 322 -16.09 -20.23 14.53
N THR A 323 -17.22 -20.45 15.21
CA THR A 323 -17.80 -19.50 16.17
C THR A 323 -18.04 -20.12 17.55
N LYS A 324 -17.78 -21.43 17.72
CA LYS A 324 -18.10 -22.17 18.95
C LYS A 324 -19.55 -21.91 19.43
N GLY A 325 -20.52 -21.89 18.51
CA GLY A 325 -21.96 -21.72 18.77
C GLY A 325 -22.48 -20.28 18.68
N GLY A 326 -21.62 -19.27 18.43
CA GLY A 326 -22.00 -17.85 18.34
C GLY A 326 -22.28 -17.35 16.91
N MET A 327 -22.77 -18.20 16.00
CA MET A 327 -22.92 -17.85 14.58
C MET A 327 -23.79 -16.60 14.35
N GLU A 328 -24.99 -16.58 14.94
CA GLU A 328 -25.93 -15.47 14.80
C GLU A 328 -25.29 -14.14 15.28
N ALA A 329 -24.76 -14.10 16.49
CA ALA A 329 -24.16 -12.90 17.06
C ALA A 329 -22.94 -12.40 16.28
N VAL A 330 -22.17 -13.29 15.63
CA VAL A 330 -21.06 -12.89 14.75
C VAL A 330 -21.60 -12.26 13.47
N VAL A 331 -22.59 -12.87 12.81
CA VAL A 331 -23.21 -12.32 11.60
C VAL A 331 -23.87 -10.97 11.89
N ASP A 332 -24.59 -10.85 13.02
CA ASP A 332 -25.19 -9.59 13.48
C ASP A 332 -24.12 -8.50 13.61
N THR A 333 -23.00 -8.82 14.27
CA THR A 333 -21.89 -7.87 14.46
C THR A 333 -21.29 -7.43 13.13
N VAL A 334 -21.05 -8.35 12.22
CA VAL A 334 -20.50 -8.06 10.89
C VAL A 334 -21.42 -7.10 10.12
N LEU A 335 -22.71 -7.44 10.01
CA LEU A 335 -23.68 -6.67 9.23
C LEU A 335 -24.08 -5.35 9.90
N ALA A 336 -23.96 -5.24 11.23
CA ALA A 336 -24.09 -3.95 11.93
C ALA A 336 -22.91 -3.02 11.63
N ARG A 337 -21.69 -3.54 11.41
CA ARG A 337 -20.50 -2.75 11.09
C ARG A 337 -20.45 -2.37 9.61
N ASN A 338 -20.79 -3.29 8.72
CA ASN A 338 -20.93 -3.05 7.29
C ASN A 338 -22.08 -3.89 6.72
N PRO A 339 -23.25 -3.28 6.46
CA PRO A 339 -24.38 -3.99 5.88
C PRO A 339 -24.09 -4.61 4.50
N ASN A 340 -23.05 -4.17 3.81
CA ASN A 340 -22.64 -4.64 2.49
C ASN A 340 -21.44 -5.61 2.53
N ALA A 341 -21.02 -6.03 3.72
CA ALA A 341 -19.90 -6.98 3.85
C ALA A 341 -20.21 -8.29 3.13
N ARG A 342 -19.26 -8.77 2.34
CA ARG A 342 -19.31 -10.10 1.74
C ARG A 342 -18.97 -11.14 2.80
N ILE A 343 -19.81 -12.14 2.97
CA ILE A 343 -19.66 -13.16 4.02
C ILE A 343 -19.50 -14.53 3.37
N CYS A 344 -18.49 -15.29 3.81
CA CYS A 344 -18.32 -16.69 3.47
C CYS A 344 -18.13 -17.50 4.76
N ILE A 345 -19.01 -18.44 5.03
CA ILE A 345 -18.99 -19.27 6.22
C ILE A 345 -18.60 -20.68 5.83
N SER A 346 -17.65 -21.29 6.56
CA SER A 346 -17.26 -22.68 6.37
C SER A 346 -17.94 -23.56 7.43
N ALA A 347 -18.63 -24.61 6.98
CA ALA A 347 -19.30 -25.56 7.87
C ALA A 347 -18.97 -27.01 7.48
N ILE A 348 -18.67 -27.85 8.48
CA ILE A 348 -18.51 -29.29 8.34
C ILE A 348 -19.71 -30.05 8.93
N ALA A 349 -20.32 -29.49 9.98
CA ALA A 349 -21.48 -30.05 10.65
C ALA A 349 -22.78 -29.46 10.11
N LEU A 350 -23.83 -30.28 10.06
CA LEU A 350 -25.17 -29.87 9.60
C LEU A 350 -25.78 -28.79 10.50
N GLU A 351 -25.49 -28.84 11.80
CA GLU A 351 -25.95 -27.83 12.78
C GLU A 351 -25.33 -26.47 12.46
N THR A 352 -24.04 -26.43 12.10
CA THR A 352 -23.35 -25.19 11.73
C THR A 352 -23.89 -24.65 10.40
N LEU A 353 -24.15 -25.55 9.43
CA LEU A 353 -24.77 -25.18 8.15
C LEU A 353 -26.16 -24.56 8.38
N SER A 354 -27.00 -25.21 9.18
CA SER A 354 -28.35 -24.71 9.50
C SER A 354 -28.31 -23.35 10.18
N ALA A 355 -27.42 -23.18 11.19
CA ALA A 355 -27.25 -21.92 11.89
C ALA A 355 -26.76 -20.79 10.95
N ALA A 356 -25.82 -21.08 10.04
CA ALA A 356 -25.32 -20.11 9.06
C ALA A 356 -26.42 -19.63 8.10
N VAL A 357 -27.20 -20.57 7.55
CA VAL A 357 -28.34 -20.23 6.66
C VAL A 357 -29.39 -19.41 7.40
N ALA A 358 -29.74 -19.79 8.63
CA ALA A 358 -30.69 -19.05 9.44
C ALA A 358 -30.22 -17.61 9.73
N ALA A 359 -28.97 -17.45 10.16
CA ALA A 359 -28.38 -16.14 10.48
C ALA A 359 -28.38 -15.20 9.25
N LEU A 360 -27.96 -15.68 8.07
CA LEU A 360 -27.97 -14.89 6.86
C LEU A 360 -29.40 -14.50 6.43
N THR A 361 -30.35 -15.46 6.50
CA THR A 361 -31.74 -15.25 6.12
C THR A 361 -32.43 -14.23 7.06
N ALA A 362 -32.12 -14.25 8.33
CA ALA A 362 -32.65 -13.27 9.32
C ALA A 362 -32.30 -11.82 8.94
N HIS A 363 -31.19 -11.60 8.24
CA HIS A 363 -30.76 -10.30 7.71
C HIS A 363 -31.26 -10.02 6.27
N GLY A 364 -32.16 -10.83 5.73
CA GLY A 364 -32.70 -10.67 4.37
C GLY A 364 -31.71 -11.04 3.24
N LEU A 365 -30.64 -11.77 3.56
CA LEU A 365 -29.68 -12.25 2.59
C LEU A 365 -30.16 -13.63 2.04
N ALA A 366 -30.04 -13.82 0.73
CA ALA A 366 -30.22 -15.14 0.11
C ALA A 366 -28.97 -15.98 0.36
N ALA A 367 -29.12 -17.08 1.13
CA ALA A 367 -27.99 -17.97 1.40
C ALA A 367 -27.77 -18.90 0.18
N GLU A 368 -26.57 -18.83 -0.42
CA GLU A 368 -26.07 -19.82 -1.38
C GLU A 368 -25.21 -20.85 -0.64
N VAL A 369 -25.50 -22.13 -0.82
CA VAL A 369 -24.73 -23.22 -0.22
C VAL A 369 -24.01 -24.02 -1.29
N THR A 370 -22.68 -24.05 -1.20
CA THR A 370 -21.82 -24.83 -2.09
C THR A 370 -21.14 -25.95 -1.32
N GLN A 371 -21.34 -27.21 -1.71
CA GLN A 371 -20.62 -28.34 -1.12
C GLN A 371 -19.33 -28.60 -1.89
N ILE A 372 -18.22 -28.78 -1.15
CA ILE A 372 -16.92 -29.16 -1.68
C ILE A 372 -16.54 -30.52 -1.15
N ALA A 373 -16.44 -31.52 -2.01
CA ALA A 373 -15.98 -32.86 -1.71
C ALA A 373 -14.62 -33.10 -2.39
N VAL A 374 -13.62 -33.44 -1.59
CA VAL A 374 -12.24 -33.64 -2.07
C VAL A 374 -11.79 -35.05 -1.76
N SER A 375 -11.24 -35.75 -2.76
CA SER A 375 -10.53 -37.00 -2.55
C SER A 375 -9.10 -36.85 -3.06
N ARG A 376 -8.14 -37.32 -2.27
CA ARG A 376 -6.72 -37.26 -2.63
C ARG A 376 -6.13 -38.66 -2.69
N THR A 377 -5.21 -38.88 -3.61
CA THR A 377 -4.50 -40.17 -3.73
C THR A 377 -3.51 -40.37 -2.57
N ARG A 378 -3.46 -41.60 -2.03
CA ARG A 378 -2.46 -42.02 -1.07
C ARG A 378 -1.77 -43.28 -1.60
N PRO A 379 -0.43 -43.31 -1.67
CA PRO A 379 0.30 -44.52 -2.05
C PRO A 379 0.04 -45.66 -1.07
N ALA A 380 -0.21 -46.85 -1.58
CA ALA A 380 -0.35 -48.08 -0.80
C ALA A 380 0.38 -49.20 -1.57
N GLY A 381 1.66 -49.38 -1.31
CA GLY A 381 2.51 -50.27 -2.08
C GLY A 381 2.63 -49.80 -3.54
N ARG A 382 2.16 -50.63 -4.49
CA ARG A 382 2.13 -50.29 -5.94
C ARG A 382 0.83 -49.62 -6.39
N LEU A 383 -0.10 -49.42 -5.47
CA LEU A 383 -1.43 -48.86 -5.77
C LEU A 383 -1.54 -47.40 -5.23
N HIS A 384 -2.50 -46.68 -5.79
CA HIS A 384 -2.90 -45.37 -5.31
C HIS A 384 -4.36 -45.43 -4.87
N LEU A 385 -4.59 -45.32 -3.55
CA LEU A 385 -5.94 -45.29 -2.99
C LEU A 385 -6.49 -43.89 -3.03
N LEU A 386 -7.78 -43.71 -3.40
CA LEU A 386 -8.49 -42.46 -3.21
C LEU A 386 -9.01 -42.38 -1.77
N MET A 387 -8.50 -41.40 -1.02
CA MET A 387 -8.93 -41.10 0.33
C MET A 387 -9.86 -39.88 0.31
N ALA A 388 -11.12 -40.07 0.67
CA ALA A 388 -12.08 -38.97 0.78
C ALA A 388 -11.86 -38.16 2.06
N ASN A 389 -11.85 -36.85 1.95
CA ASN A 389 -12.00 -35.94 3.08
C ASN A 389 -13.48 -35.74 3.39
N ASN A 390 -13.80 -35.32 4.61
CA ASN A 390 -15.15 -34.90 4.94
C ASN A 390 -15.56 -33.74 4.00
N PRO A 391 -16.77 -33.78 3.41
CA PRO A 391 -17.25 -32.66 2.61
C PRO A 391 -17.41 -31.41 3.48
N ILE A 392 -17.08 -30.27 2.90
CA ILE A 392 -17.21 -28.96 3.54
C ILE A 392 -18.27 -28.16 2.80
N PHE A 393 -19.09 -27.43 3.53
CA PHE A 393 -20.05 -26.49 2.97
C PHE A 393 -19.49 -25.07 3.07
N LEU A 394 -19.49 -24.33 1.97
CA LEU A 394 -19.30 -22.90 1.95
C LEU A 394 -20.65 -22.22 1.76
N ILE A 395 -20.99 -21.33 2.67
CA ILE A 395 -22.26 -20.61 2.66
C ILE A 395 -21.96 -19.12 2.47
N THR A 396 -22.53 -18.52 1.42
CA THR A 396 -22.42 -17.07 1.16
C THR A 396 -23.79 -16.42 1.21
N GLY A 397 -23.84 -15.14 1.60
CA GLY A 397 -25.07 -14.37 1.61
C GLY A 397 -25.06 -13.33 0.49
N GLU A 398 -26.06 -13.35 -0.40
CA GLU A 398 -26.25 -12.35 -1.44
C GLU A 398 -27.48 -11.49 -1.13
N ARG A 399 -27.39 -10.19 -1.38
CA ARG A 399 -28.56 -9.32 -1.38
C ARG A 399 -29.36 -9.54 -2.65
N LYS A 400 -30.66 -9.76 -2.50
CA LYS A 400 -31.59 -9.80 -3.64
C LYS A 400 -31.89 -8.42 -4.17
#